data_60be3e26949bc69a262d84bab6197d71
#
_entry.id   60be3e26949bc69a262d84bab6197d71
#
_cell.length_a   1.000
_cell.length_b   1.000
_cell.length_c   1.000
_cell.angle_alpha   90.00
_cell.angle_beta   90.00
_cell.angle_gamma   90.00
#
_symmetry.space_group_name_H-M   'P 1'
#
loop_
_entity.id
_entity.type
_entity.pdbx_description
1 polymer ?
#
loop_
_entity_poly.entity_id
_entity_poly.type
_entity_poly.pdbx_seq_one_letter_code
_entity_poly.pdbx_strand_id
1 'polypeptide(L)'
;MNAKIHQQLANRKSRIERRLDKKRLGNTSRPAFTATNLHYEIADRTRGIAHGGIGAFHLLAQRIGLIDDIDQNLHLLLFHKPYHESDHVLNLAYNALCNGTCLQDLELRRQDEVYLDALGAQRIPDPTTAGDFCRRFGAADVYTLIDIFNNVRKRVWARQPTSFFDLARLDMDGTLVGTLGECKRGMDIAYNGIWGYHPLVVSLANTGEILSLLNRSGNRPSHEGAAAEVDRALRVCLEGGFRKVLLRGDTDFSQTKHLDRWSADPRVQFIFGLDQTAAKHVLADDLQAVAWHKLDRPARYQVKTQPRQKPVRVKEQIVRERAFLNKRLVSEDVAEMPYRPAACKNTYRLIVVRKNLSVEKGELRLFDDYVYFYYLTNDWTSSAATIVFEANQRCNQENLNAQLKGGVRALTAPVDNLESNWAYMVMTALAWNLKAWFALWPTEGPGRHLARHQEEKKTLLGMEFKTFLNAFLSLPCQIIRTGGRLVYRLLSWNPWQRTFFRTIAQLRC
;
A
#
# COMPACT_ATOMS: atom_id res chain seq x y z
N MET A 1 24.45 16.53 -4.39
CA MET A 1 25.09 15.34 -4.99
C MET A 1 26.42 15.77 -5.62
N ASN A 2 27.49 15.00 -5.40
CA ASN A 2 28.84 15.32 -5.86
C ASN A 2 28.92 15.28 -7.41
N ALA A 3 29.61 16.24 -8.05
CA ALA A 3 29.79 16.34 -9.50
C ALA A 3 30.36 15.04 -10.13
N LYS A 4 31.29 14.38 -9.44
CA LYS A 4 31.84 13.08 -9.84
C LYS A 4 30.77 11.98 -9.99
N ILE A 5 29.82 11.91 -9.06
CA ILE A 5 28.70 10.94 -9.12
C ILE A 5 27.78 11.26 -10.31
N HIS A 6 27.48 12.54 -10.54
CA HIS A 6 26.72 12.98 -11.73
C HIS A 6 27.34 12.50 -13.03
N GLN A 7 28.66 12.73 -13.19
CA GLN A 7 29.40 12.31 -14.38
C GLN A 7 29.39 10.79 -14.57
N GLN A 8 29.59 10.03 -13.47
CA GLN A 8 29.58 8.56 -13.52
C GLN A 8 28.20 8.01 -13.93
N LEU A 9 27.12 8.59 -13.41
CA LEU A 9 25.76 8.18 -13.78
C LEU A 9 25.45 8.53 -15.24
N ALA A 10 25.86 9.70 -15.72
CA ALA A 10 25.70 10.09 -17.12
C ALA A 10 26.45 9.13 -18.07
N ASN A 11 27.69 8.80 -17.75
CA ASN A 11 28.51 7.86 -18.54
C ASN A 11 27.90 6.45 -18.58
N ARG A 12 27.37 5.95 -17.45
CA ARG A 12 26.68 4.64 -17.40
C ARG A 12 25.40 4.65 -18.19
N LYS A 13 24.59 5.69 -18.04
CA LYS A 13 23.37 5.89 -18.83
C LYS A 13 23.66 5.80 -20.32
N SER A 14 24.60 6.61 -20.80
CA SER A 14 24.99 6.63 -22.22
C SER A 14 25.52 5.28 -22.73
N ARG A 15 26.20 4.50 -21.88
CA ARG A 15 26.68 3.16 -22.22
C ARG A 15 25.51 2.19 -22.42
N ILE A 16 24.51 2.21 -21.52
CA ILE A 16 23.34 1.35 -21.59
C ILE A 16 22.45 1.74 -22.76
N GLU A 17 22.19 3.04 -22.95
CA GLU A 17 21.40 3.55 -24.07
C GLU A 17 22.01 3.14 -25.42
N ARG A 18 23.35 3.21 -25.55
CA ARG A 18 24.04 2.71 -26.75
C ARG A 18 23.87 1.22 -26.99
N ARG A 19 23.83 0.39 -25.92
CA ARG A 19 23.58 -1.06 -26.06
C ARG A 19 22.13 -1.37 -26.43
N LEU A 20 21.19 -0.53 -26.03
CA LEU A 20 19.75 -0.70 -26.28
C LEU A 20 19.27 -0.01 -27.58
N ASP A 21 20.17 0.70 -28.27
CA ASP A 21 19.83 1.42 -29.50
C ASP A 21 19.54 0.46 -30.65
N LYS A 22 18.28 0.28 -30.99
CA LYS A 22 17.78 -0.61 -32.05
C LYS A 22 18.38 -0.29 -33.43
N LYS A 23 18.74 0.98 -33.68
CA LYS A 23 19.35 1.39 -34.98
C LYS A 23 20.76 0.82 -35.17
N ARG A 24 21.41 0.40 -34.10
CA ARG A 24 22.76 -0.21 -34.13
C ARG A 24 22.72 -1.74 -34.24
N LEU A 25 21.56 -2.33 -33.99
CA LEU A 25 21.33 -3.77 -34.12
C LEU A 25 20.89 -4.03 -35.55
N GLY A 26 21.82 -4.32 -36.44
CA GLY A 26 21.52 -4.84 -37.77
C GLY A 26 20.73 -6.15 -37.68
N ASN A 27 20.20 -6.60 -38.84
CA ASN A 27 19.55 -7.90 -38.91
C ASN A 27 20.60 -8.99 -38.60
N THR A 28 20.47 -9.65 -37.44
CA THR A 28 21.40 -10.70 -37.00
C THR A 28 20.80 -12.06 -37.28
N SER A 29 21.54 -12.95 -37.91
CA SER A 29 21.16 -14.35 -38.12
C SER A 29 21.26 -15.22 -36.88
N ARG A 30 21.73 -14.65 -35.76
CA ARG A 30 21.96 -15.37 -34.49
C ARG A 30 21.07 -14.82 -33.38
N PRO A 31 20.60 -15.69 -32.43
CA PRO A 31 19.94 -15.26 -31.19
C PRO A 31 20.77 -14.30 -30.38
N ALA A 32 20.13 -13.48 -29.55
CA ALA A 32 20.81 -12.53 -28.67
C ALA A 32 21.61 -13.18 -27.53
N PHE A 33 21.20 -14.38 -27.09
CA PHE A 33 21.88 -15.15 -26.05
C PHE A 33 22.88 -16.11 -26.73
N THR A 34 24.18 -15.79 -26.64
CA THR A 34 25.23 -16.50 -27.37
C THR A 34 26.30 -17.12 -26.48
N ALA A 35 26.17 -16.99 -25.14
CA ALA A 35 27.16 -17.54 -24.22
C ALA A 35 27.13 -19.08 -24.25
N THR A 36 28.28 -19.70 -24.54
CA THR A 36 28.41 -21.17 -24.68
C THR A 36 29.50 -21.79 -23.81
N ASN A 37 30.52 -20.99 -23.43
CA ASN A 37 31.63 -21.47 -22.61
C ASN A 37 31.55 -20.82 -21.23
N LEU A 38 30.77 -21.45 -20.33
CA LEU A 38 30.50 -20.94 -18.98
C LEU A 38 31.24 -21.79 -17.96
N HIS A 39 32.02 -21.14 -17.08
CA HIS A 39 32.70 -21.74 -15.95
C HIS A 39 32.20 -21.13 -14.66
N TYR A 40 32.09 -21.94 -13.61
CA TYR A 40 31.68 -21.52 -12.27
C TYR A 40 32.83 -21.74 -11.30
N GLU A 41 33.09 -20.76 -10.44
CA GLU A 41 34.09 -20.83 -9.40
C GLU A 41 33.57 -20.21 -8.11
N ILE A 42 34.18 -20.55 -6.98
CA ILE A 42 33.88 -19.92 -5.69
C ILE A 42 34.81 -18.71 -5.53
N ALA A 43 34.21 -17.55 -5.28
CA ALA A 43 34.95 -16.30 -5.15
C ALA A 43 35.48 -16.10 -3.72
N ASP A 44 36.80 -15.97 -3.56
CA ASP A 44 37.43 -15.77 -2.25
C ASP A 44 37.45 -14.31 -1.77
N ARG A 45 37.52 -13.35 -2.69
CA ARG A 45 37.78 -11.93 -2.38
C ARG A 45 36.71 -10.96 -2.86
N THR A 46 35.78 -11.38 -3.69
CA THR A 46 34.74 -10.54 -4.23
C THR A 46 33.52 -10.59 -3.33
N ARG A 47 33.12 -9.45 -2.75
CA ARG A 47 31.95 -9.32 -1.90
C ARG A 47 30.86 -8.58 -2.68
N GLY A 48 29.88 -9.28 -3.19
CA GLY A 48 28.78 -8.76 -3.99
C GLY A 48 27.44 -9.03 -3.35
N ILE A 49 26.53 -8.08 -3.39
CA ILE A 49 25.15 -8.20 -2.92
C ILE A 49 24.19 -7.78 -4.03
N ALA A 50 23.11 -8.55 -4.23
CA ALA A 50 22.06 -8.23 -5.19
C ALA A 50 21.15 -7.09 -4.70
N HIS A 51 20.94 -7.00 -3.39
CA HIS A 51 20.02 -6.08 -2.73
C HIS A 51 20.76 -4.93 -2.02
N GLY A 52 21.69 -4.27 -2.71
CA GLY A 52 22.52 -3.23 -2.11
C GLY A 52 21.77 -1.99 -1.62
N GLY A 53 20.50 -1.82 -1.98
CA GLY A 53 19.63 -0.80 -1.40
C GLY A 53 19.30 -1.00 0.08
N ILE A 54 19.44 -2.25 0.61
CA ILE A 54 19.04 -2.55 2.00
C ILE A 54 19.77 -1.69 3.03
N GLY A 55 21.04 -1.35 2.79
CA GLY A 55 21.78 -0.46 3.68
C GLY A 55 21.18 0.94 3.80
N ALA A 56 20.50 1.44 2.77
CA ALA A 56 19.79 2.70 2.81
C ALA A 56 18.53 2.63 3.70
N PHE A 57 17.83 1.49 3.66
CA PHE A 57 16.65 1.26 4.50
C PHE A 57 17.02 1.02 5.95
N HIS A 58 18.13 0.35 6.21
CA HIS A 58 18.66 0.23 7.57
C HIS A 58 19.09 1.60 8.14
N LEU A 59 19.76 2.41 7.34
CA LEU A 59 20.10 3.78 7.72
C LEU A 59 18.84 4.64 7.97
N LEU A 60 17.79 4.46 7.15
CA LEU A 60 16.49 5.11 7.39
C LEU A 60 15.90 4.65 8.74
N ALA A 61 15.84 3.34 9.00
CA ALA A 61 15.31 2.79 10.24
C ALA A 61 16.03 3.35 11.49
N GLN A 62 17.36 3.45 11.42
CA GLN A 62 18.17 4.11 12.47
C GLN A 62 17.81 5.60 12.60
N ARG A 63 17.76 6.31 11.49
CA ARG A 63 17.59 7.77 11.48
C ARG A 63 16.23 8.23 12.00
N ILE A 64 15.18 7.45 11.76
CA ILE A 64 13.83 7.73 12.27
C ILE A 64 13.62 7.22 13.69
N GLY A 65 14.63 6.58 14.30
CA GLY A 65 14.56 6.04 15.66
C GLY A 65 13.69 4.79 15.78
N LEU A 66 13.47 4.05 14.70
CA LEU A 66 12.60 2.87 14.69
C LEU A 66 13.18 1.74 15.56
N ILE A 67 14.49 1.52 15.50
CA ILE A 67 15.20 0.48 16.26
C ILE A 67 15.05 0.74 17.76
N ASP A 68 15.41 1.96 18.18
CA ASP A 68 15.39 2.37 19.58
C ASP A 68 13.96 2.31 20.16
N ASP A 69 12.95 2.76 19.38
CA ASP A 69 11.56 2.73 19.81
C ASP A 69 11.04 1.29 20.00
N ILE A 70 11.43 0.35 19.12
CA ILE A 70 11.06 -1.05 19.27
C ILE A 70 11.68 -1.62 20.54
N ASP A 71 12.98 -1.47 20.73
CA ASP A 71 13.71 -2.07 21.86
C ASP A 71 13.34 -1.43 23.22
N GLN A 72 12.89 -0.17 23.21
CA GLN A 72 12.43 0.52 24.41
C GLN A 72 10.99 0.24 24.84
N ASN A 73 10.13 -0.14 23.89
CA ASN A 73 8.69 -0.24 24.16
C ASN A 73 8.09 -1.63 23.93
N LEU A 74 8.79 -2.54 23.25
CA LEU A 74 8.35 -3.92 23.04
C LEU A 74 9.23 -4.87 23.87
N HIS A 75 8.62 -5.60 24.82
CA HIS A 75 9.32 -6.46 25.77
C HIS A 75 8.78 -7.88 25.73
N LEU A 76 9.24 -8.67 24.76
CA LEU A 76 8.82 -10.06 24.53
C LEU A 76 9.91 -11.07 24.88
N LEU A 77 11.16 -10.61 24.93
CA LEU A 77 12.34 -11.44 25.19
C LEU A 77 12.80 -11.27 26.65
N LEU A 78 12.91 -12.37 27.37
CA LEU A 78 13.48 -12.37 28.73
C LEU A 78 15.00 -12.10 28.72
N PHE A 79 15.66 -12.49 27.65
CA PHE A 79 17.11 -12.34 27.46
C PHE A 79 17.40 -11.93 26.00
N HIS A 80 18.23 -10.92 25.83
CA HIS A 80 18.69 -10.46 24.51
C HIS A 80 19.95 -11.21 24.06
N LYS A 81 19.87 -12.54 23.96
CA LYS A 81 20.97 -13.41 23.50
C LYS A 81 20.46 -14.38 22.46
N PRO A 82 20.79 -14.22 21.19
CA PRO A 82 21.70 -13.18 20.63
C PRO A 82 20.98 -11.98 20.00
N TYR A 83 19.65 -11.88 20.09
CA TYR A 83 18.82 -10.92 19.36
C TYR A 83 18.01 -10.04 20.28
N HIS A 84 17.75 -8.81 19.83
CA HIS A 84 16.78 -7.88 20.40
C HIS A 84 15.45 -7.98 19.63
N GLU A 85 14.38 -7.37 20.15
CA GLU A 85 13.08 -7.31 19.51
C GLU A 85 13.16 -6.65 18.14
N SER A 86 13.93 -5.58 18.02
CA SER A 86 14.15 -4.88 16.74
C SER A 86 14.80 -5.77 15.68
N ASP A 87 15.71 -6.67 16.06
CA ASP A 87 16.34 -7.62 15.14
C ASP A 87 15.29 -8.54 14.49
N HIS A 88 14.35 -9.05 15.28
CA HIS A 88 13.26 -9.91 14.77
C HIS A 88 12.30 -9.15 13.88
N VAL A 89 11.84 -7.98 14.31
CA VAL A 89 10.90 -7.14 13.56
C VAL A 89 11.50 -6.73 12.21
N LEU A 90 12.73 -6.22 12.22
CA LEU A 90 13.41 -5.78 11.00
C LEU A 90 13.81 -6.95 10.10
N ASN A 91 14.12 -8.12 10.66
CA ASN A 91 14.44 -9.30 9.86
C ASN A 91 13.29 -9.67 8.91
N LEU A 92 12.04 -9.66 9.40
CA LEU A 92 10.85 -9.92 8.57
C LEU A 92 10.59 -8.81 7.54
N ALA A 93 10.68 -7.55 7.95
CA ALA A 93 10.52 -6.42 7.04
C ALA A 93 11.61 -6.39 5.97
N TYR A 94 12.86 -6.66 6.32
CA TYR A 94 13.98 -6.69 5.38
C TYR A 94 13.95 -7.89 4.46
N ASN A 95 13.44 -9.04 4.93
CA ASN A 95 13.19 -10.17 4.04
C ASN A 95 12.23 -9.77 2.91
N ALA A 96 11.10 -9.11 3.23
CA ALA A 96 10.16 -8.61 2.22
C ALA A 96 10.81 -7.55 1.30
N LEU A 97 11.58 -6.61 1.84
CA LEU A 97 12.35 -5.61 1.06
C LEU A 97 13.39 -6.25 0.14
N CYS A 98 13.93 -7.40 0.52
CA CYS A 98 14.84 -8.19 -0.32
C CYS A 98 14.11 -9.21 -1.20
N ASN A 99 12.80 -9.00 -1.46
CA ASN A 99 11.98 -9.86 -2.30
C ASN A 99 11.73 -11.27 -1.74
N GLY A 100 11.84 -11.45 -0.42
CA GLY A 100 11.40 -12.67 0.25
C GLY A 100 9.88 -12.80 0.23
N THR A 101 9.39 -14.02 0.12
CA THR A 101 7.97 -14.35 -0.05
C THR A 101 7.40 -15.17 1.09
N CYS A 102 8.28 -15.75 1.91
CA CYS A 102 7.94 -16.61 3.05
C CYS A 102 9.04 -16.56 4.13
N LEU A 103 8.77 -17.17 5.27
CA LEU A 103 9.76 -17.26 6.34
C LEU A 103 11.02 -18.02 5.91
N GLN A 104 10.89 -19.06 5.09
CA GLN A 104 12.02 -19.86 4.64
C GLN A 104 13.06 -19.06 3.85
N ASP A 105 12.66 -17.95 3.20
CA ASP A 105 13.60 -17.10 2.48
C ASP A 105 14.61 -16.38 3.41
N LEU A 106 14.37 -16.38 4.72
CA LEU A 106 15.35 -15.90 5.72
C LEU A 106 16.66 -16.70 5.68
N GLU A 107 16.62 -17.98 5.32
CA GLU A 107 17.84 -18.80 5.15
C GLU A 107 18.75 -18.23 4.05
N LEU A 108 18.17 -17.70 2.96
CA LEU A 108 18.95 -17.05 1.90
C LEU A 108 19.69 -15.80 2.41
N ARG A 109 19.15 -15.12 3.39
CA ARG A 109 19.76 -13.93 4.02
C ARG A 109 20.78 -14.32 5.06
N ARG A 110 20.47 -15.34 5.86
CA ARG A 110 21.33 -15.85 6.94
C ARG A 110 22.62 -16.48 6.40
N GLN A 111 22.55 -17.10 5.23
CA GLN A 111 23.68 -17.75 4.57
C GLN A 111 24.47 -16.81 3.63
N ASP A 112 24.05 -15.56 3.49
CA ASP A 112 24.74 -14.55 2.69
C ASP A 112 25.62 -13.67 3.61
N GLU A 113 26.90 -14.03 3.75
CA GLU A 113 27.87 -13.26 4.54
C GLU A 113 27.94 -11.81 4.11
N VAL A 114 27.76 -11.53 2.83
CA VAL A 114 27.84 -10.15 2.31
C VAL A 114 26.61 -9.33 2.72
N TYR A 115 25.44 -9.98 2.80
CA TYR A 115 24.23 -9.37 3.36
C TYR A 115 24.38 -9.06 4.85
N LEU A 116 24.92 -10.01 5.64
CA LEU A 116 25.19 -9.80 7.06
C LEU A 116 26.19 -8.65 7.25
N ASP A 117 27.28 -8.65 6.53
CA ASP A 117 28.28 -7.57 6.55
C ASP A 117 27.70 -6.20 6.16
N ALA A 118 26.79 -6.19 5.18
CA ALA A 118 26.14 -4.97 4.72
C ALA A 118 25.28 -4.32 5.84
N LEU A 119 24.65 -5.13 6.68
CA LEU A 119 23.88 -4.65 7.84
C LEU A 119 24.71 -4.54 9.13
N GLY A 120 25.99 -4.95 9.11
CA GLY A 120 26.84 -4.99 10.30
C GLY A 120 26.46 -6.11 11.29
N ALA A 121 25.68 -7.09 10.83
CA ALA A 121 25.23 -8.22 11.64
C ALA A 121 26.21 -9.40 11.54
N GLN A 122 26.46 -10.11 12.62
CA GLN A 122 27.17 -11.40 12.59
C GLN A 122 26.23 -12.55 12.25
N ARG A 123 24.97 -12.44 12.62
CA ARG A 123 23.90 -13.40 12.39
C ARG A 123 22.53 -12.72 12.46
N ILE A 124 21.52 -13.36 11.90
CA ILE A 124 20.11 -12.95 12.00
C ILE A 124 19.26 -14.14 12.42
N PRO A 125 18.03 -13.94 12.94
CA PRO A 125 17.12 -15.02 13.28
C PRO A 125 16.83 -15.91 12.04
N ASP A 126 16.90 -17.22 12.24
CA ASP A 126 16.48 -18.22 11.25
C ASP A 126 14.94 -18.30 11.14
N PRO A 127 14.38 -19.03 10.15
CA PRO A 127 12.94 -19.13 9.96
C PRO A 127 12.18 -19.66 11.17
N THR A 128 12.74 -20.64 11.90
CA THR A 128 12.12 -21.21 13.10
C THR A 128 12.09 -20.19 14.24
N THR A 129 13.24 -19.57 14.50
CA THR A 129 13.38 -18.50 15.51
C THR A 129 12.46 -17.33 15.20
N ALA A 130 12.30 -16.93 13.94
CA ALA A 130 11.38 -15.87 13.54
C ALA A 130 9.91 -16.27 13.75
N GLY A 131 9.54 -17.52 13.46
CA GLY A 131 8.21 -18.06 13.76
C GLY A 131 7.93 -18.12 15.26
N ASP A 132 8.91 -18.55 16.07
CA ASP A 132 8.80 -18.62 17.54
C ASP A 132 8.67 -17.22 18.15
N PHE A 133 9.33 -16.22 17.58
CA PHE A 133 9.14 -14.83 18.01
C PHE A 133 7.69 -14.34 17.72
N CYS A 134 7.12 -14.67 16.56
CA CYS A 134 5.72 -14.34 16.28
C CYS A 134 4.77 -14.97 17.31
N ARG A 135 5.06 -16.16 17.84
CA ARG A 135 4.24 -16.88 18.84
C ARG A 135 4.25 -16.24 20.23
N ARG A 136 5.17 -15.33 20.50
CA ARG A 136 5.26 -14.62 21.77
C ARG A 136 4.25 -13.48 21.90
N PHE A 137 3.69 -13.02 20.76
CA PHE A 137 2.76 -11.90 20.76
C PHE A 137 1.37 -12.30 21.25
N GLY A 138 0.83 -11.54 22.20
CA GLY A 138 -0.60 -11.41 22.42
C GLY A 138 -1.15 -10.20 21.69
N ALA A 139 -2.48 -10.00 21.71
CA ALA A 139 -3.14 -8.87 21.05
C ALA A 139 -2.61 -7.50 21.53
N ALA A 140 -2.33 -7.35 22.82
CA ALA A 140 -1.78 -6.11 23.39
C ALA A 140 -0.40 -5.78 22.82
N ASP A 141 0.46 -6.78 22.64
CA ASP A 141 1.80 -6.60 22.11
C ASP A 141 1.78 -6.19 20.63
N VAL A 142 0.83 -6.73 19.85
CA VAL A 142 0.65 -6.33 18.45
C VAL A 142 0.21 -4.88 18.37
N TYR A 143 -0.70 -4.44 19.24
CA TYR A 143 -1.09 -3.02 19.31
C TYR A 143 0.07 -2.12 19.75
N THR A 144 0.88 -2.55 20.70
CA THR A 144 2.10 -1.84 21.10
C THR A 144 3.02 -1.65 19.89
N LEU A 145 3.24 -2.68 19.09
CA LEU A 145 4.06 -2.59 17.88
C LEU A 145 3.46 -1.62 16.83
N ILE A 146 2.13 -1.64 16.63
CA ILE A 146 1.43 -0.70 15.75
C ILE A 146 1.61 0.74 16.26
N ASP A 147 1.51 0.97 17.56
CA ASP A 147 1.67 2.30 18.17
C ASP A 147 3.12 2.80 18.04
N ILE A 148 4.12 1.93 18.20
CA ILE A 148 5.52 2.23 17.88
C ILE A 148 5.66 2.72 16.44
N PHE A 149 5.12 1.98 15.46
CA PHE A 149 5.19 2.39 14.06
C PHE A 149 4.47 3.72 13.79
N ASN A 150 3.35 3.97 14.47
CA ASN A 150 2.62 5.22 14.37
C ASN A 150 3.40 6.40 14.99
N ASN A 151 4.15 6.19 16.07
CA ASN A 151 5.02 7.21 16.65
C ASN A 151 6.20 7.56 15.74
N VAL A 152 6.84 6.56 15.16
CA VAL A 152 7.91 6.75 14.15
C VAL A 152 7.38 7.52 12.94
N ARG A 153 6.21 7.16 12.44
CA ARG A 153 5.53 7.82 11.32
C ARG A 153 5.32 9.31 11.57
N LYS A 154 4.86 9.70 12.77
CA LYS A 154 4.68 11.12 13.12
C LYS A 154 5.99 11.93 12.98
N ARG A 155 7.15 11.34 13.27
CA ARG A 155 8.47 11.98 13.06
C ARG A 155 8.77 12.18 11.56
N VAL A 156 8.39 11.22 10.72
CA VAL A 156 8.54 11.35 9.25
C VAL A 156 7.59 12.43 8.70
N TRP A 157 6.35 12.46 9.19
CA TRP A 157 5.38 13.48 8.81
C TRP A 157 5.80 14.90 9.21
N ALA A 158 6.39 15.07 10.38
CA ALA A 158 6.87 16.37 10.87
C ALA A 158 7.88 17.06 9.92
N ARG A 159 8.45 16.32 8.97
CA ARG A 159 9.34 16.85 7.93
C ARG A 159 8.62 17.36 6.68
N GLN A 160 7.32 17.14 6.59
CA GLN A 160 6.53 17.51 5.41
C GLN A 160 6.12 18.99 5.44
N PRO A 161 5.83 19.59 4.27
CA PRO A 161 5.33 20.96 4.21
C PRO A 161 3.96 21.09 4.86
N THR A 162 3.60 22.30 5.28
CA THR A 162 2.34 22.59 5.98
C THR A 162 1.10 22.10 5.24
N SER A 163 1.11 22.15 3.88
CA SER A 163 0.00 21.69 3.03
C SER A 163 -0.22 20.17 3.10
N PHE A 164 0.77 19.39 3.54
CA PHE A 164 0.61 17.96 3.76
C PHE A 164 -0.47 17.65 4.81
N PHE A 165 -0.63 18.55 5.78
CA PHE A 165 -1.51 18.38 6.93
C PHE A 165 -2.92 18.95 6.75
N ASP A 166 -3.30 19.40 5.56
CA ASP A 166 -4.61 20.00 5.33
C ASP A 166 -5.74 18.99 5.51
N LEU A 167 -5.60 17.78 4.97
CA LEU A 167 -6.64 16.76 5.02
C LEU A 167 -6.02 15.34 4.98
N ALA A 168 -6.24 14.56 6.04
CA ALA A 168 -5.99 13.12 6.03
C ALA A 168 -7.20 12.38 5.46
N ARG A 169 -6.98 11.47 4.51
CA ARG A 169 -8.01 10.56 3.99
C ARG A 169 -7.73 9.17 4.55
N LEU A 170 -8.64 8.68 5.38
CA LEU A 170 -8.56 7.35 5.98
C LEU A 170 -9.48 6.40 5.22
N ASP A 171 -8.88 5.41 4.58
CA ASP A 171 -9.58 4.32 3.93
C ASP A 171 -9.52 3.07 4.80
N MET A 172 -10.61 2.32 4.81
CA MET A 172 -10.70 1.05 5.51
C MET A 172 -11.28 -0.02 4.60
N ASP A 173 -10.76 -1.24 4.73
CA ASP A 173 -11.26 -2.38 3.98
C ASP A 173 -10.86 -3.69 4.65
N GLY A 174 -11.75 -4.70 4.59
CA GLY A 174 -11.46 -6.07 4.97
C GLY A 174 -10.95 -6.86 3.77
N THR A 175 -10.10 -7.85 4.02
CA THR A 175 -9.62 -8.70 2.93
C THR A 175 -9.34 -10.13 3.40
N LEU A 176 -9.80 -11.12 2.66
CA LEU A 176 -9.65 -12.53 3.04
C LEU A 176 -8.23 -13.02 2.77
N VAL A 177 -7.67 -13.74 3.74
CA VAL A 177 -6.37 -14.43 3.66
C VAL A 177 -6.61 -15.92 3.82
N GLY A 178 -6.68 -16.62 2.70
CA GLY A 178 -6.85 -18.07 2.67
C GLY A 178 -5.57 -18.82 3.01
N THR A 179 -5.70 -20.02 3.56
CA THR A 179 -4.59 -20.95 3.79
C THR A 179 -5.07 -22.39 3.63
N LEU A 180 -4.15 -23.27 3.27
CA LEU A 180 -4.37 -24.72 3.20
C LEU A 180 -4.09 -25.44 4.53
N GLY A 181 -3.58 -24.71 5.54
CA GLY A 181 -3.23 -25.30 6.85
C GLY A 181 -4.47 -25.51 7.69
N GLU A 182 -4.86 -26.76 7.90
CA GLU A 182 -6.08 -27.16 8.63
C GLU A 182 -5.97 -26.97 10.15
N CYS A 183 -4.75 -27.03 10.69
CA CYS A 183 -4.50 -27.01 12.14
C CYS A 183 -4.29 -25.60 12.72
N LYS A 184 -4.46 -24.54 11.95
CA LYS A 184 -4.23 -23.17 12.43
C LYS A 184 -5.41 -22.69 13.28
N ARG A 185 -5.11 -22.14 14.46
CA ARG A 185 -6.12 -21.66 15.42
C ARG A 185 -6.66 -20.28 15.05
N GLY A 186 -7.94 -20.05 15.35
CA GLY A 186 -8.60 -18.76 15.13
C GLY A 186 -9.00 -18.49 13.68
N MET A 187 -8.91 -19.51 12.81
CA MET A 187 -9.44 -19.47 11.44
C MET A 187 -10.89 -19.93 11.40
N ASP A 188 -11.59 -19.55 10.34
CA ASP A 188 -12.92 -20.03 10.03
C ASP A 188 -13.24 -19.88 8.53
N ILE A 189 -14.38 -20.42 8.11
CA ILE A 189 -14.87 -20.34 6.73
C ILE A 189 -15.49 -18.96 6.51
N ALA A 190 -14.98 -18.22 5.55
CA ALA A 190 -15.55 -16.95 5.11
C ALA A 190 -16.85 -17.18 4.30
N TYR A 191 -17.63 -16.11 4.12
CA TYR A 191 -18.91 -16.13 3.37
C TYR A 191 -18.78 -16.68 1.93
N ASN A 192 -17.61 -16.63 1.35
CA ASN A 192 -17.33 -17.16 0.00
C ASN A 192 -16.66 -18.55 0.01
N GLY A 193 -16.65 -19.25 1.14
CA GLY A 193 -16.10 -20.59 1.28
C GLY A 193 -14.57 -20.65 1.46
N ILE A 194 -13.87 -19.52 1.59
CA ILE A 194 -12.43 -19.52 1.85
C ILE A 194 -12.18 -19.79 3.33
N TRP A 195 -11.35 -20.82 3.62
CA TRP A 195 -10.82 -21.11 4.95
C TRP A 195 -9.63 -20.19 5.26
N GLY A 196 -9.70 -19.41 6.34
CA GLY A 196 -8.61 -18.51 6.68
C GLY A 196 -8.93 -17.40 7.67
N TYR A 197 -8.26 -16.26 7.50
CA TYR A 197 -8.43 -15.03 8.27
C TYR A 197 -9.07 -13.93 7.43
N HIS A 198 -9.64 -12.94 8.11
CA HIS A 198 -10.22 -11.74 7.48
C HIS A 198 -9.63 -10.46 8.09
N PRO A 199 -8.34 -10.13 7.82
CA PRO A 199 -7.74 -8.92 8.34
C PRO A 199 -8.44 -7.67 7.82
N LEU A 200 -8.55 -6.68 8.72
CA LEU A 200 -8.97 -5.31 8.46
C LEU A 200 -7.74 -4.42 8.33
N VAL A 201 -7.68 -3.63 7.28
CA VAL A 201 -6.60 -2.66 7.04
C VAL A 201 -7.17 -1.26 7.05
N VAL A 202 -6.61 -0.38 7.89
CA VAL A 202 -6.88 1.07 7.87
C VAL A 202 -5.64 1.79 7.39
N SER A 203 -5.78 2.58 6.34
CA SER A 203 -4.65 3.27 5.69
C SER A 203 -4.86 4.76 5.55
N LEU A 204 -3.77 5.52 5.49
CA LEU A 204 -3.74 6.90 5.06
C LEU A 204 -3.63 6.94 3.53
N ALA A 205 -4.73 7.19 2.83
CA ALA A 205 -4.78 7.17 1.37
C ALA A 205 -3.86 8.21 0.70
N ASN A 206 -3.53 9.30 1.40
CA ASN A 206 -2.60 10.33 0.92
C ASN A 206 -1.22 9.78 0.57
N THR A 207 -0.75 8.79 1.33
CA THR A 207 0.60 8.23 1.23
C THR A 207 0.61 6.72 1.01
N GLY A 208 -0.56 6.07 1.14
CA GLY A 208 -0.71 4.63 1.12
C GLY A 208 -0.18 3.91 2.37
N GLU A 209 0.17 4.63 3.44
CA GLU A 209 0.68 4.05 4.68
C GLU A 209 -0.41 3.28 5.43
N ILE A 210 -0.01 2.14 6.02
CA ILE A 210 -0.88 1.32 6.87
C ILE A 210 -0.79 1.87 8.28
N LEU A 211 -1.90 2.43 8.79
CA LEU A 211 -1.98 2.97 10.15
C LEU A 211 -2.38 1.91 11.17
N SER A 212 -3.24 0.99 10.78
CA SER A 212 -3.65 -0.14 11.58
C SER A 212 -3.94 -1.36 10.71
N LEU A 213 -3.67 -2.54 11.27
CA LEU A 213 -3.98 -3.82 10.69
C LEU A 213 -4.47 -4.72 11.84
N LEU A 214 -5.72 -5.17 11.77
CA LEU A 214 -6.34 -6.08 12.74
C LEU A 214 -6.62 -7.42 12.08
N ASN A 215 -5.97 -8.49 12.54
CA ASN A 215 -6.29 -9.84 12.07
C ASN A 215 -7.53 -10.39 12.79
N ARG A 216 -8.40 -11.08 12.04
CA ARG A 216 -9.66 -11.64 12.52
C ARG A 216 -9.92 -12.98 11.89
N SER A 217 -10.78 -13.80 12.50
CA SER A 217 -11.26 -15.05 11.92
C SER A 217 -11.98 -14.80 10.59
N GLY A 218 -11.91 -15.78 9.67
CA GLY A 218 -12.47 -15.67 8.32
C GLY A 218 -13.98 -15.42 8.25
N ASN A 219 -14.74 -15.92 9.25
CA ASN A 219 -16.20 -15.75 9.34
C ASN A 219 -16.63 -14.38 9.86
N ARG A 220 -15.71 -13.49 10.26
CA ARG A 220 -16.05 -12.19 10.83
C ARG A 220 -16.49 -11.20 9.75
N PRO A 221 -17.58 -10.43 10.03
CA PRO A 221 -18.01 -9.37 9.11
C PRO A 221 -16.91 -8.34 8.86
N SER A 222 -16.87 -7.75 7.65
CA SER A 222 -15.85 -6.76 7.27
C SER A 222 -15.75 -5.60 8.25
N HIS A 223 -16.87 -5.16 8.83
CA HIS A 223 -16.94 -4.02 9.74
C HIS A 223 -16.63 -4.32 11.21
N GLU A 224 -16.48 -5.59 11.60
CA GLU A 224 -16.21 -5.92 13.01
C GLU A 224 -14.87 -5.34 13.45
N GLY A 225 -14.87 -4.58 14.56
CA GLY A 225 -13.70 -3.88 15.08
C GLY A 225 -13.34 -2.59 14.34
N ALA A 226 -13.98 -2.30 13.19
CA ALA A 226 -13.59 -1.16 12.34
C ALA A 226 -13.67 0.18 13.07
N ALA A 227 -14.70 0.42 13.90
CA ALA A 227 -14.83 1.68 14.61
C ALA A 227 -13.66 1.96 15.57
N ALA A 228 -13.16 0.94 16.28
CA ALA A 228 -12.04 1.07 17.19
C ALA A 228 -10.72 1.35 16.43
N GLU A 229 -10.51 0.68 15.28
CA GLU A 229 -9.33 0.89 14.45
C GLU A 229 -9.36 2.26 13.76
N VAL A 230 -10.54 2.72 13.33
CA VAL A 230 -10.73 4.09 12.80
C VAL A 230 -10.44 5.14 13.87
N ASP A 231 -10.93 4.95 15.10
CA ASP A 231 -10.67 5.87 16.22
C ASP A 231 -9.16 5.95 16.54
N ARG A 232 -8.46 4.82 16.48
CA ARG A 232 -6.99 4.77 16.62
C ARG A 232 -6.31 5.56 15.50
N ALA A 233 -6.66 5.30 14.24
CA ALA A 233 -6.09 5.97 13.07
C ALA A 233 -6.42 7.47 13.06
N LEU A 234 -7.64 7.85 13.42
CA LEU A 234 -8.08 9.23 13.57
C LEU A 234 -7.21 9.98 14.59
N ARG A 235 -7.01 9.38 15.77
CA ARG A 235 -6.13 9.95 16.82
C ARG A 235 -4.72 10.16 16.30
N VAL A 236 -4.13 9.13 15.63
CA VAL A 236 -2.78 9.23 15.05
C VAL A 236 -2.67 10.38 14.07
N CYS A 237 -3.68 10.59 13.20
CA CYS A 237 -3.67 11.70 12.24
C CYS A 237 -3.79 13.07 12.92
N LEU A 238 -4.70 13.22 13.89
CA LEU A 238 -4.88 14.49 14.59
C LEU A 238 -3.65 14.85 15.45
N GLU A 239 -3.10 13.89 16.19
CA GLU A 239 -1.84 14.07 16.95
C GLU A 239 -0.64 14.31 16.01
N GLY A 240 -0.65 13.72 14.81
CA GLY A 240 0.35 13.92 13.78
C GLY A 240 0.31 15.28 13.10
N GLY A 241 -0.72 16.12 13.40
CA GLY A 241 -0.83 17.50 12.95
C GLY A 241 -1.82 17.74 11.79
N PHE A 242 -2.57 16.72 11.35
CA PHE A 242 -3.60 16.93 10.34
C PHE A 242 -4.75 17.80 10.86
N ARG A 243 -5.14 18.80 10.06
CA ARG A 243 -6.18 19.77 10.40
C ARG A 243 -7.58 19.20 10.28
N LYS A 244 -7.78 18.34 9.29
CA LYS A 244 -9.04 17.64 9.01
C LYS A 244 -8.76 16.18 8.67
N VAL A 245 -9.74 15.33 8.95
CA VAL A 245 -9.72 13.91 8.62
C VAL A 245 -11.02 13.54 7.89
N LEU A 246 -10.90 12.89 6.75
CA LEU A 246 -12.01 12.32 5.98
C LEU A 246 -11.98 10.80 6.10
N LEU A 247 -13.01 10.23 6.71
CA LEU A 247 -13.21 8.78 6.81
C LEU A 247 -13.95 8.29 5.58
N ARG A 248 -13.43 7.24 4.91
CA ARG A 248 -14.08 6.65 3.73
C ARG A 248 -14.19 5.13 3.90
N GLY A 249 -15.37 4.60 3.63
CA GLY A 249 -15.65 3.16 3.66
C GLY A 249 -16.73 2.81 2.64
N ASP A 250 -16.82 1.53 2.29
CA ASP A 250 -17.95 1.03 1.50
C ASP A 250 -19.20 0.79 2.36
N THR A 251 -20.14 0.07 1.80
CA THR A 251 -21.42 -0.20 2.45
C THR A 251 -21.25 -1.00 3.75
N ASP A 252 -20.26 -1.90 3.80
CA ASP A 252 -19.98 -2.72 4.99
C ASP A 252 -19.49 -1.88 6.18
N PHE A 253 -18.90 -0.70 5.91
CA PHE A 253 -18.31 0.17 6.93
C PHE A 253 -19.20 1.36 7.31
N SER A 254 -20.45 1.41 6.89
CA SER A 254 -21.37 2.55 7.17
C SER A 254 -21.56 2.86 8.66
N GLN A 255 -21.31 1.93 9.56
CA GLN A 255 -21.18 2.09 11.04
C GLN A 255 -22.10 3.17 11.66
N THR A 256 -23.39 3.20 11.26
CA THR A 256 -24.30 4.33 11.51
C THR A 256 -24.41 4.73 12.99
N LYS A 257 -24.25 3.78 13.92
CA LYS A 257 -24.24 4.04 15.37
C LYS A 257 -23.07 4.88 15.87
N HIS A 258 -22.02 5.09 15.06
CA HIS A 258 -20.84 5.88 15.41
C HIS A 258 -20.78 7.24 14.73
N LEU A 259 -21.69 7.52 13.76
CA LEU A 259 -21.64 8.74 12.94
C LEU A 259 -21.84 10.02 13.77
N ASP A 260 -22.78 10.02 14.71
CA ASP A 260 -23.02 11.19 15.58
C ASP A 260 -21.78 11.54 16.40
N ARG A 261 -21.07 10.53 16.89
CA ARG A 261 -19.84 10.71 17.66
C ARG A 261 -18.70 11.27 16.79
N TRP A 262 -18.49 10.73 15.59
CA TRP A 262 -17.48 11.23 14.66
C TRP A 262 -17.82 12.64 14.16
N SER A 263 -19.11 12.92 13.89
CA SER A 263 -19.60 14.21 13.44
C SER A 263 -19.53 15.31 14.52
N ALA A 264 -19.40 14.93 15.80
CA ALA A 264 -19.27 15.87 16.90
C ALA A 264 -17.93 16.64 16.90
N ASP A 265 -16.88 16.06 16.29
CA ASP A 265 -15.62 16.78 16.04
C ASP A 265 -15.67 17.47 14.67
N PRO A 266 -15.63 18.82 14.61
CA PRO A 266 -15.72 19.56 13.34
C PRO A 266 -14.54 19.31 12.39
N ARG A 267 -13.48 18.69 12.87
CA ARG A 267 -12.33 18.27 12.05
C ARG A 267 -12.59 16.97 11.31
N VAL A 268 -13.63 16.20 11.69
CA VAL A 268 -13.91 14.88 11.15
C VAL A 268 -15.05 14.94 10.15
N GLN A 269 -14.74 14.57 8.93
CA GLN A 269 -15.71 14.34 7.86
C GLN A 269 -15.77 12.87 7.52
N PHE A 270 -16.88 12.41 6.96
CA PHE A 270 -17.00 11.04 6.48
C PHE A 270 -17.79 10.95 5.16
N ILE A 271 -17.48 9.92 4.38
CA ILE A 271 -18.24 9.48 3.21
C ILE A 271 -18.31 7.95 3.28
N PHE A 272 -19.50 7.42 3.59
CA PHE A 272 -19.73 5.99 3.65
C PHE A 272 -20.77 5.55 2.62
N GLY A 273 -20.50 4.43 1.94
CA GLY A 273 -21.53 3.76 1.18
C GLY A 273 -22.67 3.31 2.09
N LEU A 274 -23.89 3.28 1.57
CA LEU A 274 -25.05 2.65 2.23
C LEU A 274 -25.62 1.56 1.34
N ASP A 275 -26.06 0.47 1.98
CA ASP A 275 -26.72 -0.62 1.30
C ASP A 275 -27.99 -0.18 0.58
N GLN A 276 -28.23 -0.79 -0.56
CA GLN A 276 -29.48 -0.65 -1.28
C GLN A 276 -30.57 -1.36 -0.49
N THR A 277 -31.63 -0.62 -0.14
CA THR A 277 -32.82 -1.16 0.48
C THR A 277 -34.05 -0.68 -0.27
N ALA A 278 -35.15 -1.45 -0.23
CA ALA A 278 -36.41 -1.05 -0.88
C ALA A 278 -36.87 0.36 -0.44
N ALA A 279 -36.73 0.68 0.84
CA ALA A 279 -37.06 2.03 1.33
C ALA A 279 -36.23 3.14 0.70
N LYS A 280 -34.93 2.92 0.48
CA LYS A 280 -34.08 3.92 -0.19
C LYS A 280 -34.37 4.00 -1.69
N HIS A 281 -34.77 2.91 -2.34
CA HIS A 281 -35.23 2.94 -3.73
C HIS A 281 -36.48 3.82 -3.87
N VAL A 282 -37.48 3.63 -3.01
CA VAL A 282 -38.67 4.51 -2.98
C VAL A 282 -38.28 5.97 -2.81
N LEU A 283 -37.40 6.28 -1.85
CA LEU A 283 -36.91 7.66 -1.66
C LEU A 283 -36.20 8.22 -2.88
N ALA A 284 -35.49 7.42 -3.65
CA ALA A 284 -34.81 7.84 -4.85
C ALA A 284 -35.77 8.02 -6.05
N ASP A 285 -36.76 7.16 -6.16
CA ASP A 285 -37.79 7.21 -7.22
C ASP A 285 -38.76 8.41 -7.01
N ASP A 286 -39.02 8.79 -5.76
CA ASP A 286 -39.85 9.94 -5.39
C ASP A 286 -39.16 11.29 -5.68
N LEU A 287 -37.86 11.30 -5.98
CA LEU A 287 -37.13 12.54 -6.31
C LEU A 287 -37.59 13.10 -7.66
N GLN A 288 -38.00 14.36 -7.63
CA GLN A 288 -38.40 15.09 -8.83
C GLN A 288 -37.26 15.14 -9.86
N ALA A 289 -37.60 15.17 -11.14
CA ALA A 289 -36.61 15.21 -12.22
C ALA A 289 -35.61 16.39 -12.11
N VAL A 290 -36.06 17.53 -11.57
CA VAL A 290 -35.22 18.72 -11.35
C VAL A 290 -34.12 18.51 -10.30
N ALA A 291 -34.26 17.56 -9.40
CA ALA A 291 -33.25 17.25 -8.37
C ALA A 291 -32.04 16.48 -8.94
N TRP A 292 -32.18 15.92 -10.13
CA TRP A 292 -31.11 15.13 -10.75
C TRP A 292 -30.21 15.98 -11.63
N HIS A 293 -28.92 15.92 -11.36
CA HIS A 293 -27.88 16.60 -12.11
C HIS A 293 -26.96 15.58 -12.77
N LYS A 294 -26.62 15.82 -14.04
CA LYS A 294 -25.71 14.95 -14.76
C LYS A 294 -24.35 14.88 -14.07
N LEU A 295 -23.83 13.66 -13.88
CA LEU A 295 -22.52 13.43 -13.34
C LEU A 295 -21.50 13.18 -14.45
N ASP A 296 -20.78 14.23 -14.86
CA ASP A 296 -19.72 14.11 -15.84
C ASP A 296 -18.41 13.72 -15.19
N ARG A 297 -17.89 12.53 -15.53
CA ARG A 297 -16.61 12.05 -15.03
C ARG A 297 -15.48 12.54 -15.91
N PRO A 298 -14.50 13.31 -15.40
CA PRO A 298 -13.33 13.68 -16.17
C PRO A 298 -12.53 12.44 -16.56
N ALA A 299 -12.02 12.42 -17.80
CA ALA A 299 -11.14 11.34 -18.23
C ALA A 299 -9.88 11.31 -17.36
N ARG A 300 -9.56 10.14 -16.77
CA ARG A 300 -8.38 9.97 -15.89
C ARG A 300 -7.06 10.17 -16.63
N TYR A 301 -7.05 9.94 -17.96
CA TYR A 301 -5.88 10.16 -18.81
C TYR A 301 -6.34 10.32 -20.27
N GLN A 302 -5.60 11.09 -21.04
CA GLN A 302 -5.76 11.15 -22.48
C GLN A 302 -4.96 10.04 -23.13
N VAL A 303 -5.62 9.15 -23.85
CA VAL A 303 -4.94 8.13 -24.66
C VAL A 303 -4.37 8.81 -25.91
N LYS A 304 -3.07 9.03 -25.95
CA LYS A 304 -2.34 9.63 -27.09
C LYS A 304 -2.08 8.64 -28.25
N THR A 305 -2.53 7.41 -28.13
CA THR A 305 -2.32 6.38 -29.16
C THR A 305 -3.51 6.31 -30.13
N GLN A 306 -3.21 6.11 -31.40
CA GLN A 306 -4.26 5.82 -32.40
C GLN A 306 -5.12 4.65 -31.92
N PRO A 307 -6.45 4.69 -32.14
CA PRO A 307 -7.31 3.58 -31.75
C PRO A 307 -6.82 2.31 -32.46
N ARG A 308 -6.30 1.37 -31.68
CA ARG A 308 -6.02 0.03 -32.21
C ARG A 308 -7.35 -0.67 -32.44
N GLN A 309 -7.51 -1.32 -33.60
CA GLN A 309 -8.58 -2.30 -33.75
C GLN A 309 -8.43 -3.32 -32.62
N LYS A 310 -9.40 -3.33 -31.70
CA LYS A 310 -9.39 -4.29 -30.62
C LYS A 310 -9.61 -5.67 -31.21
N PRO A 311 -8.74 -6.66 -30.99
CA PRO A 311 -9.05 -8.04 -31.35
C PRO A 311 -10.34 -8.45 -30.63
N VAL A 312 -11.11 -9.32 -31.24
CA VAL A 312 -12.32 -9.91 -30.63
C VAL A 312 -11.92 -10.48 -29.26
N ARG A 313 -12.52 -9.95 -28.21
CA ARG A 313 -12.18 -10.40 -26.85
C ARG A 313 -12.81 -11.76 -26.60
N VAL A 314 -12.00 -12.77 -26.46
CA VAL A 314 -12.42 -14.13 -26.07
C VAL A 314 -13.29 -14.10 -24.81
N LYS A 315 -13.00 -13.20 -23.86
CA LYS A 315 -13.85 -13.00 -22.66
C LYS A 315 -15.26 -12.52 -22.99
N GLU A 316 -15.45 -11.61 -23.95
CA GLU A 316 -16.79 -11.17 -24.35
C GLU A 316 -17.57 -12.30 -25.02
N GLN A 317 -16.90 -13.17 -25.76
CA GLN A 317 -17.51 -14.34 -26.36
C GLN A 317 -17.92 -15.38 -25.32
N ILE A 318 -17.05 -15.67 -24.34
CA ILE A 318 -17.37 -16.56 -23.20
C ILE A 318 -18.51 -16.00 -22.33
N VAL A 319 -18.55 -14.69 -22.12
CA VAL A 319 -19.62 -14.02 -21.37
C VAL A 319 -20.96 -14.12 -22.14
N ARG A 320 -20.96 -13.97 -23.46
CA ARG A 320 -22.15 -14.18 -24.30
C ARG A 320 -22.66 -15.62 -24.24
N GLU A 321 -21.76 -16.60 -24.34
CA GLU A 321 -22.09 -18.03 -24.27
C GLU A 321 -22.66 -18.44 -22.90
N ARG A 322 -22.30 -17.74 -21.82
CA ARG A 322 -22.81 -17.96 -20.47
C ARG A 322 -24.05 -17.14 -20.12
N ALA A 323 -24.68 -16.48 -21.09
CA ALA A 323 -25.86 -15.61 -20.91
C ALA A 323 -25.67 -14.45 -19.89
N PHE A 324 -24.43 -14.00 -19.65
CA PHE A 324 -24.22 -12.78 -18.89
C PHE A 324 -24.67 -11.56 -19.70
N LEU A 325 -25.49 -10.72 -19.06
CA LEU A 325 -25.93 -9.47 -19.66
C LEU A 325 -24.77 -8.48 -19.75
N ASN A 326 -24.40 -8.07 -20.96
CA ASN A 326 -23.37 -7.04 -21.18
C ASN A 326 -24.02 -5.65 -21.12
N LYS A 327 -24.35 -5.21 -19.91
CA LYS A 327 -24.97 -3.90 -19.67
C LYS A 327 -23.93 -2.79 -19.83
N ARG A 328 -24.31 -1.70 -20.52
CA ARG A 328 -23.46 -0.51 -20.70
C ARG A 328 -24.13 0.72 -20.10
N LEU A 329 -23.32 1.58 -19.54
CA LEU A 329 -23.74 2.85 -18.98
C LEU A 329 -24.15 3.82 -20.10
N VAL A 330 -25.38 4.31 -20.02
CA VAL A 330 -25.92 5.36 -20.91
C VAL A 330 -25.69 6.74 -20.31
N SER A 331 -26.12 6.90 -19.05
CA SER A 331 -25.95 8.16 -18.29
C SER A 331 -25.71 7.86 -16.81
N GLU A 332 -25.15 8.84 -16.14
CA GLU A 332 -24.96 8.84 -14.69
C GLU A 332 -25.43 10.20 -14.16
N ASP A 333 -26.35 10.15 -13.21
CA ASP A 333 -26.89 11.35 -12.58
C ASP A 333 -26.74 11.27 -11.07
N VAL A 334 -26.67 12.43 -10.44
CA VAL A 334 -26.55 12.58 -8.98
C VAL A 334 -27.64 13.48 -8.45
N ALA A 335 -28.21 13.09 -7.32
CA ALA A 335 -29.13 13.89 -6.53
C ALA A 335 -28.74 13.85 -5.05
N GLU A 336 -29.30 14.71 -4.25
CA GLU A 336 -29.03 14.79 -2.83
C GLU A 336 -30.27 15.10 -2.01
N MET A 337 -30.31 14.59 -0.78
CA MET A 337 -31.39 14.86 0.16
C MET A 337 -30.90 14.76 1.61
N PRO A 338 -31.59 15.41 2.58
CA PRO A 338 -31.38 15.15 3.98
C PRO A 338 -31.86 13.72 4.33
N TYR A 339 -31.07 13.00 5.13
CA TYR A 339 -31.39 11.64 5.56
C TYR A 339 -30.89 11.39 6.99
N ARG A 340 -31.73 10.78 7.81
CA ARG A 340 -31.38 10.38 9.16
C ARG A 340 -31.43 8.86 9.29
N PRO A 341 -30.27 8.19 9.42
CA PRO A 341 -30.26 6.75 9.76
C PRO A 341 -30.95 6.49 11.09
N ALA A 342 -31.62 5.35 11.24
CA ALA A 342 -32.37 5.02 12.46
C ALA A 342 -31.49 5.04 13.73
N ALA A 343 -30.22 4.70 13.64
CA ALA A 343 -29.28 4.70 14.76
C ALA A 343 -28.72 6.09 15.10
N CYS A 344 -29.04 7.14 14.32
CA CYS A 344 -28.50 8.48 14.48
C CYS A 344 -29.54 9.46 15.07
N LYS A 345 -29.06 10.40 15.86
CA LYS A 345 -29.83 11.56 16.31
C LYS A 345 -29.81 12.69 15.28
N ASN A 346 -28.67 12.84 14.61
CA ASN A 346 -28.43 13.89 13.63
C ASN A 346 -28.93 13.51 12.23
N THR A 347 -29.27 14.53 11.43
CA THR A 347 -29.55 14.38 10.00
C THR A 347 -28.27 14.64 9.21
N TYR A 348 -28.03 13.79 8.23
CA TYR A 348 -26.88 13.84 7.35
C TYR A 348 -27.31 14.06 5.90
N ARG A 349 -26.39 14.28 5.03
CA ARG A 349 -26.60 14.44 3.60
C ARG A 349 -26.47 13.10 2.91
N LEU A 350 -27.53 12.65 2.25
CA LEU A 350 -27.54 11.44 1.42
C LEU A 350 -27.34 11.86 -0.03
N ILE A 351 -26.29 11.36 -0.65
CA ILE A 351 -26.03 11.52 -2.06
C ILE A 351 -26.48 10.25 -2.77
N VAL A 352 -27.34 10.42 -3.77
CA VAL A 352 -27.88 9.32 -4.58
C VAL A 352 -27.29 9.41 -5.97
N VAL A 353 -26.63 8.36 -6.42
CA VAL A 353 -26.14 8.25 -7.80
C VAL A 353 -27.01 7.22 -8.50
N ARG A 354 -27.65 7.60 -9.59
CA ARG A 354 -28.32 6.65 -10.48
C ARG A 354 -27.52 6.43 -11.74
N LYS A 355 -27.40 5.18 -12.16
CA LYS A 355 -26.76 4.77 -13.40
C LYS A 355 -27.78 4.15 -14.31
N ASN A 356 -27.96 4.71 -15.51
CA ASN A 356 -28.78 4.12 -16.52
C ASN A 356 -27.98 3.07 -17.30
N LEU A 357 -28.37 1.80 -17.19
CA LEU A 357 -27.73 0.66 -17.80
C LEU A 357 -28.56 0.09 -18.96
N SER A 358 -29.27 0.95 -19.70
CA SER A 358 -30.25 0.56 -20.70
C SER A 358 -29.66 0.02 -22.02
N VAL A 359 -28.34 -0.02 -22.17
CA VAL A 359 -27.70 -0.70 -23.31
C VAL A 359 -27.31 -2.13 -22.92
N GLU A 360 -27.89 -3.10 -23.60
CA GLU A 360 -27.58 -4.51 -23.44
C GLU A 360 -27.06 -5.09 -24.75
N LYS A 361 -25.89 -5.75 -24.72
CA LYS A 361 -25.26 -6.36 -25.92
C LYS A 361 -25.06 -5.40 -27.12
N GLY A 362 -25.06 -4.08 -26.87
CA GLY A 362 -24.92 -3.07 -27.92
C GLY A 362 -26.23 -2.50 -28.47
N GLU A 363 -27.37 -2.98 -27.97
CA GLU A 363 -28.71 -2.49 -28.35
C GLU A 363 -29.31 -1.70 -27.17
N LEU A 364 -30.04 -0.61 -27.50
CA LEU A 364 -30.80 0.15 -26.49
C LEU A 364 -32.01 -0.68 -26.04
N ARG A 365 -32.24 -0.74 -24.74
CA ARG A 365 -33.45 -1.32 -24.16
C ARG A 365 -34.64 -0.39 -24.38
N LEU A 366 -35.82 -0.96 -24.47
CA LEU A 366 -37.06 -0.21 -24.59
C LEU A 366 -37.37 0.68 -23.38
N PHE A 367 -36.90 0.27 -22.21
CA PHE A 367 -37.11 0.98 -20.95
C PHE A 367 -35.77 1.23 -20.28
N ASP A 368 -35.70 2.35 -19.54
CA ASP A 368 -34.57 2.67 -18.70
C ASP A 368 -34.37 1.66 -17.57
N ASP A 369 -33.13 1.25 -17.34
CA ASP A 369 -32.74 0.34 -16.27
C ASP A 369 -31.78 1.08 -15.33
N TYR A 370 -32.32 1.56 -14.22
CA TYR A 370 -31.57 2.34 -13.25
C TYR A 370 -31.02 1.48 -12.12
N VAL A 371 -29.71 1.65 -11.80
CA VAL A 371 -29.07 1.12 -10.61
C VAL A 371 -28.66 2.30 -9.73
N TYR A 372 -29.02 2.23 -8.45
CA TYR A 372 -28.77 3.30 -7.48
C TYR A 372 -27.56 2.96 -6.60
N PHE A 373 -26.78 4.00 -6.24
CA PHE A 373 -25.71 3.95 -5.24
C PHE A 373 -25.92 5.09 -4.25
N TYR A 374 -25.73 4.81 -2.97
CA TYR A 374 -26.00 5.75 -1.90
C TYR A 374 -24.74 6.04 -1.11
N TYR A 375 -24.45 7.32 -0.88
CA TYR A 375 -23.36 7.79 -0.03
C TYR A 375 -23.88 8.72 1.05
N LEU A 376 -23.51 8.45 2.30
CA LEU A 376 -23.86 9.27 3.45
C LEU A 376 -22.66 10.12 3.87
N THR A 377 -22.87 11.41 4.09
CA THR A 377 -21.81 12.33 4.49
C THR A 377 -22.32 13.40 5.45
N ASN A 378 -21.42 13.92 6.30
CA ASN A 378 -21.65 15.13 7.09
C ASN A 378 -21.10 16.40 6.40
N ASP A 379 -20.60 16.31 5.18
CA ASP A 379 -20.16 17.47 4.39
C ASP A 379 -21.34 18.08 3.61
N TRP A 380 -21.78 19.23 4.07
CA TRP A 380 -22.86 20.03 3.44
C TRP A 380 -22.32 21.11 2.49
N THR A 381 -21.01 21.25 2.35
CA THR A 381 -20.37 22.35 1.62
C THR A 381 -19.88 21.96 0.24
N SER A 382 -19.35 20.75 0.09
CA SER A 382 -18.87 20.26 -1.19
C SER A 382 -20.02 19.90 -2.13
N SER A 383 -19.80 20.01 -3.45
CA SER A 383 -20.80 19.56 -4.44
C SER A 383 -21.02 18.05 -4.35
N ALA A 384 -22.22 17.57 -4.70
CA ALA A 384 -22.55 16.15 -4.74
C ALA A 384 -21.56 15.36 -5.63
N ALA A 385 -21.18 15.93 -6.78
CA ALA A 385 -20.17 15.34 -7.66
C ALA A 385 -18.81 15.16 -6.96
N THR A 386 -18.37 16.15 -6.19
CA THR A 386 -17.11 16.07 -5.41
C THR A 386 -17.17 14.94 -4.40
N ILE A 387 -18.27 14.78 -3.66
CA ILE A 387 -18.48 13.69 -2.70
C ILE A 387 -18.39 12.33 -3.41
N VAL A 388 -19.05 12.17 -4.56
CA VAL A 388 -19.00 10.92 -5.33
C VAL A 388 -17.58 10.63 -5.82
N PHE A 389 -16.83 11.62 -6.27
CA PHE A 389 -15.46 11.43 -6.74
C PHE A 389 -14.53 11.07 -5.59
N GLU A 390 -14.66 11.70 -4.43
CA GLU A 390 -13.90 11.34 -3.22
C GLU A 390 -14.23 9.91 -2.76
N ALA A 391 -15.50 9.51 -2.75
CA ALA A 391 -15.91 8.15 -2.43
C ALA A 391 -15.28 7.12 -3.36
N ASN A 392 -15.26 7.40 -4.67
CA ASN A 392 -14.70 6.46 -5.66
C ASN A 392 -13.17 6.33 -5.61
N GLN A 393 -12.45 7.31 -5.06
CA GLN A 393 -11.00 7.19 -4.86
C GLN A 393 -10.63 6.11 -3.83
N ARG A 394 -11.57 5.68 -2.99
CA ARG A 394 -11.39 4.53 -2.07
C ARG A 394 -11.00 3.23 -2.80
N CYS A 395 -11.30 3.07 -4.08
CA CYS A 395 -10.83 1.92 -4.87
C CYS A 395 -9.29 1.72 -4.82
N ASN A 396 -8.51 2.73 -4.42
CA ASN A 396 -7.08 2.59 -4.19
C ASN A 396 -6.76 1.68 -3.00
N GLN A 397 -7.66 1.50 -2.03
CA GLN A 397 -7.52 0.56 -0.93
C GLN A 397 -7.48 -0.90 -1.41
N GLU A 398 -8.27 -1.24 -2.42
CA GLU A 398 -8.24 -2.57 -3.05
C GLU A 398 -6.86 -2.84 -3.68
N ASN A 399 -6.24 -1.83 -4.31
CA ASN A 399 -4.88 -1.92 -4.83
C ASN A 399 -3.86 -2.10 -3.70
N LEU A 400 -4.02 -1.40 -2.57
CA LEU A 400 -3.16 -1.59 -1.39
C LEU A 400 -3.27 -3.03 -0.87
N ASN A 401 -4.49 -3.55 -0.70
CA ASN A 401 -4.71 -4.93 -0.28
C ASN A 401 -4.07 -5.93 -1.25
N ALA A 402 -4.17 -5.70 -2.56
CA ALA A 402 -3.50 -6.52 -3.58
C ALA A 402 -1.97 -6.45 -3.47
N GLN A 403 -1.38 -5.27 -3.20
CA GLN A 403 0.05 -5.12 -2.97
C GLN A 403 0.50 -5.83 -1.69
N LEU A 404 -0.28 -5.76 -0.60
CA LEU A 404 0.03 -6.45 0.65
C LEU A 404 -0.02 -7.98 0.51
N LYS A 405 -0.93 -8.52 -0.31
CA LYS A 405 -1.03 -9.95 -0.62
C LYS A 405 0.07 -10.40 -1.59
N GLY A 406 0.19 -9.72 -2.72
CA GLY A 406 1.02 -10.17 -3.84
C GLY A 406 2.43 -9.62 -3.85
N GLY A 407 2.59 -8.33 -3.55
CA GLY A 407 3.86 -7.61 -3.61
C GLY A 407 4.72 -7.80 -2.37
N VAL A 408 4.17 -7.41 -1.22
CA VAL A 408 4.86 -7.45 0.09
C VAL A 408 4.81 -8.83 0.72
N ARG A 409 3.78 -9.63 0.42
CA ARG A 409 3.49 -10.92 1.07
C ARG A 409 3.24 -10.80 2.58
N ALA A 410 2.79 -9.63 3.04
CA ALA A 410 2.45 -9.41 4.44
C ALA A 410 1.15 -10.13 4.84
N LEU A 411 0.15 -10.11 3.96
CA LEU A 411 -1.14 -10.78 4.21
C LEU A 411 -1.05 -12.26 3.83
N THR A 412 -0.28 -13.00 4.64
CA THR A 412 -0.14 -14.46 4.60
C THR A 412 -0.19 -15.00 6.02
N ALA A 413 -0.42 -16.30 6.16
CA ALA A 413 -0.55 -16.97 7.46
C ALA A 413 0.51 -18.07 7.61
N PRO A 414 1.81 -17.77 7.85
CA PRO A 414 2.85 -18.76 7.91
C PRO A 414 2.93 -19.51 9.26
N VAL A 415 2.34 -18.98 10.31
CA VAL A 415 2.38 -19.54 11.67
C VAL A 415 1.04 -20.14 12.10
N ASP A 416 0.87 -20.56 13.35
CA ASP A 416 -0.14 -21.53 13.79
C ASP A 416 -1.39 -20.92 14.46
N ASN A 417 -1.37 -19.67 14.90
CA ASN A 417 -2.53 -19.06 15.57
C ASN A 417 -2.80 -17.64 15.07
N LEU A 418 -3.93 -17.06 15.50
CA LEU A 418 -4.43 -15.77 15.05
C LEU A 418 -3.47 -14.63 15.40
N GLU A 419 -3.03 -14.57 16.65
CA GLU A 419 -2.16 -13.49 17.17
C GLU A 419 -0.77 -13.56 16.54
N SER A 420 -0.20 -14.75 16.42
CA SER A 420 1.11 -14.96 15.78
C SER A 420 1.10 -14.55 14.31
N ASN A 421 0.02 -14.89 13.57
CA ASN A 421 -0.13 -14.47 12.18
C ASN A 421 -0.39 -12.96 12.10
N TRP A 422 -1.09 -12.37 13.07
CA TRP A 422 -1.27 -10.93 13.14
C TRP A 422 0.05 -10.21 13.35
N ALA A 423 0.87 -10.66 14.29
CA ALA A 423 2.22 -10.13 14.51
C ALA A 423 3.07 -10.23 13.23
N TYR A 424 3.07 -11.40 12.56
CA TYR A 424 3.76 -11.59 11.28
C TYR A 424 3.29 -10.58 10.22
N MET A 425 1.97 -10.41 10.07
CA MET A 425 1.37 -9.48 9.11
C MET A 425 1.83 -8.04 9.38
N VAL A 426 1.80 -7.58 10.62
CA VAL A 426 2.21 -6.24 11.02
C VAL A 426 3.70 -6.01 10.80
N MET A 427 4.56 -6.96 11.22
CA MET A 427 6.01 -6.85 11.03
C MET A 427 6.40 -6.86 9.54
N THR A 428 5.77 -7.71 8.73
CA THR A 428 6.06 -7.76 7.30
C THR A 428 5.50 -6.55 6.56
N ALA A 429 4.32 -6.04 6.96
CA ALA A 429 3.72 -4.82 6.41
C ALA A 429 4.55 -3.56 6.69
N LEU A 430 5.44 -3.58 7.68
CA LEU A 430 6.42 -2.52 7.91
C LEU A 430 7.27 -2.25 6.65
N ALA A 431 7.54 -3.27 5.83
CA ALA A 431 8.27 -3.08 4.56
C ALA A 431 7.55 -2.09 3.61
N TRP A 432 6.22 -2.11 3.59
CA TRP A 432 5.42 -1.16 2.84
C TRP A 432 5.48 0.25 3.45
N ASN A 433 5.40 0.36 4.77
CA ASN A 433 5.54 1.65 5.45
C ASN A 433 6.94 2.22 5.27
N LEU A 434 7.99 1.41 5.33
CA LEU A 434 9.37 1.84 5.03
C LEU A 434 9.52 2.36 3.60
N LYS A 435 8.82 1.77 2.61
CA LYS A 435 8.75 2.32 1.24
C LYS A 435 8.18 3.74 1.26
N ALA A 436 7.05 3.95 1.94
CA ALA A 436 6.41 5.26 2.04
C ALA A 436 7.31 6.27 2.76
N TRP A 437 7.92 5.88 3.88
CA TRP A 437 8.84 6.74 4.64
C TRP A 437 10.10 7.09 3.85
N PHE A 438 10.62 6.15 3.05
CA PHE A 438 11.72 6.44 2.14
C PHE A 438 11.35 7.48 1.08
N ALA A 439 10.12 7.44 0.56
CA ALA A 439 9.61 8.43 -0.39
C ALA A 439 9.35 9.81 0.26
N LEU A 440 8.91 9.83 1.52
CA LEU A 440 8.62 11.04 2.29
C LEU A 440 9.88 11.70 2.89
N TRP A 441 10.96 10.93 3.11
CA TRP A 441 12.15 11.43 3.79
C TRP A 441 12.85 12.60 3.08
N PRO A 442 13.04 12.59 1.74
CA PRO A 442 13.72 13.69 1.07
C PRO A 442 12.89 14.97 1.14
N THR A 443 13.50 16.04 1.65
CA THR A 443 12.91 17.37 1.59
C THR A 443 12.80 17.86 0.15
N GLU A 444 11.77 18.64 -0.12
CA GLU A 444 11.56 19.25 -1.42
C GLU A 444 12.53 20.44 -1.59
N GLY A 445 13.26 20.45 -2.69
CA GLY A 445 14.16 21.58 -3.01
C GLY A 445 13.35 22.81 -3.47
N PRO A 446 13.82 24.01 -3.17
CA PRO A 446 13.13 25.24 -3.56
C PRO A 446 13.20 25.54 -5.07
N GLY A 447 12.38 26.47 -5.52
CA GLY A 447 12.41 27.03 -6.87
C GLY A 447 12.16 25.98 -7.97
N ARG A 448 12.99 26.00 -9.04
CA ARG A 448 12.83 25.13 -10.22
C ARG A 448 12.85 23.62 -9.94
N HIS A 449 13.28 23.20 -8.76
CA HIS A 449 13.35 21.79 -8.37
C HIS A 449 12.09 21.31 -7.65
N LEU A 450 11.26 22.23 -7.14
CA LEU A 450 10.09 21.90 -6.32
C LEU A 450 9.11 20.97 -7.04
N ALA A 451 8.61 21.39 -8.19
CA ALA A 451 7.63 20.61 -8.97
C ALA A 451 8.15 19.21 -9.31
N ARG A 452 9.42 19.10 -9.71
CA ARG A 452 10.02 17.79 -10.00
C ARG A 452 10.14 16.92 -8.76
N HIS A 453 10.52 17.47 -7.60
CA HIS A 453 10.63 16.69 -6.37
C HIS A 453 9.26 16.24 -5.85
N GLN A 454 8.23 17.06 -6.02
CA GLN A 454 6.85 16.71 -5.71
C GLN A 454 6.34 15.56 -6.61
N GLU A 455 6.59 15.63 -7.91
CA GLU A 455 6.21 14.57 -8.85
C GLU A 455 6.99 13.27 -8.59
N GLU A 456 8.29 13.35 -8.29
CA GLU A 456 9.09 12.19 -7.86
C GLU A 456 8.51 11.57 -6.58
N LYS A 457 8.17 12.36 -5.56
CA LYS A 457 7.56 11.89 -4.30
C LYS A 457 6.22 11.19 -4.58
N LYS A 458 5.34 11.84 -5.35
CA LYS A 458 4.05 11.26 -5.76
C LYS A 458 4.20 9.94 -6.49
N THR A 459 5.13 9.88 -7.44
CA THR A 459 5.44 8.65 -8.20
C THR A 459 5.93 7.54 -7.30
N LEU A 460 6.83 7.83 -6.35
CA LEU A 460 7.36 6.85 -5.40
C LEU A 460 6.28 6.31 -4.45
N LEU A 461 5.42 7.17 -3.93
CA LEU A 461 4.31 6.77 -3.07
C LEU A 461 3.33 5.86 -3.83
N GLY A 462 3.00 6.19 -5.07
CA GLY A 462 2.09 5.41 -5.93
C GLY A 462 2.73 4.18 -6.59
N MET A 463 4.05 3.99 -6.45
CA MET A 463 4.76 2.89 -7.11
C MET A 463 4.37 1.54 -6.50
N GLU A 464 4.08 0.55 -7.35
CA GLU A 464 3.90 -0.84 -6.93
C GLU A 464 5.14 -1.35 -6.21
N PHE A 465 4.96 -2.25 -5.23
CA PHE A 465 6.05 -2.70 -4.38
C PHE A 465 7.19 -3.34 -5.17
N LYS A 466 6.88 -4.22 -6.11
CA LYS A 466 7.90 -4.88 -6.94
C LYS A 466 8.70 -3.89 -7.79
N THR A 467 8.03 -2.90 -8.37
CA THR A 467 8.68 -1.82 -9.14
C THR A 467 9.60 -1.00 -8.24
N PHE A 468 9.15 -0.71 -7.01
CA PHE A 468 9.94 -0.02 -6.01
C PHE A 468 11.18 -0.83 -5.60
N LEU A 469 11.03 -2.15 -5.35
CA LEU A 469 12.16 -3.02 -5.05
C LEU A 469 13.21 -2.99 -6.17
N ASN A 470 12.78 -3.08 -7.42
CA ASN A 470 13.68 -3.03 -8.56
C ASN A 470 14.41 -1.69 -8.69
N ALA A 471 13.75 -0.58 -8.32
CA ALA A 471 14.33 0.76 -8.39
C ALA A 471 15.31 1.07 -7.25
N PHE A 472 15.05 0.60 -6.04
CA PHE A 472 15.72 1.08 -4.83
C PHE A 472 16.39 0.00 -3.97
N LEU A 473 15.96 -1.25 -4.05
CA LEU A 473 16.49 -2.38 -3.26
C LEU A 473 17.40 -3.29 -4.08
N SER A 474 16.92 -3.75 -5.25
CA SER A 474 17.65 -4.67 -6.14
C SER A 474 18.75 -3.92 -6.92
N LEU A 475 19.66 -3.33 -6.17
CA LEU A 475 20.81 -2.60 -6.67
C LEU A 475 22.07 -3.45 -6.47
N PRO A 476 22.58 -4.17 -7.49
CA PRO A 476 23.80 -4.94 -7.36
C PRO A 476 24.96 -4.04 -6.92
N CYS A 477 25.61 -4.42 -5.82
CA CYS A 477 26.71 -3.67 -5.23
C CYS A 477 27.87 -4.58 -4.89
N GLN A 478 29.08 -4.02 -4.99
CA GLN A 478 30.26 -4.53 -4.30
C GLN A 478 30.34 -3.83 -2.94
N ILE A 479 30.55 -4.60 -1.87
CA ILE A 479 30.76 -4.11 -0.52
C ILE A 479 32.26 -4.03 -0.23
N ILE A 480 32.72 -2.86 0.24
CA ILE A 480 34.12 -2.62 0.56
C ILE A 480 34.19 -1.97 1.94
N ARG A 481 35.07 -2.50 2.80
CA ARG A 481 35.44 -1.85 4.06
C ARG A 481 36.74 -1.10 3.86
N THR A 482 36.76 0.20 4.06
CA THR A 482 37.94 1.06 3.93
C THR A 482 37.82 2.28 4.83
N GLY A 483 38.92 2.61 5.54
CA GLY A 483 38.98 3.79 6.41
C GLY A 483 37.84 3.84 7.44
N GLY A 484 37.48 2.70 8.08
CA GLY A 484 36.38 2.62 9.04
C GLY A 484 34.97 2.79 8.45
N ARG A 485 34.86 2.80 7.12
CA ARG A 485 33.59 3.01 6.39
C ARG A 485 33.20 1.76 5.62
N LEU A 486 31.88 1.49 5.63
CA LEU A 486 31.27 0.50 4.77
C LEU A 486 30.80 1.19 3.47
N VAL A 487 31.39 0.82 2.35
CA VAL A 487 31.14 1.45 1.04
C VAL A 487 30.36 0.51 0.14
N TYR A 488 29.18 0.91 -0.27
CA TYR A 488 28.38 0.23 -1.28
C TYR A 488 28.72 0.78 -2.67
N ARG A 489 29.43 0.01 -3.44
CA ARG A 489 29.83 0.39 -4.80
C ARG A 489 28.83 -0.18 -5.80
N LEU A 490 27.86 0.64 -6.25
CA LEU A 490 26.83 0.22 -7.20
C LEU A 490 27.43 -0.24 -8.52
N LEU A 491 26.98 -1.40 -9.01
CA LEU A 491 27.46 -2.01 -10.25
C LEU A 491 26.54 -1.74 -11.45
N SER A 492 25.26 -1.48 -11.20
CA SER A 492 24.26 -1.21 -12.23
C SER A 492 23.87 0.26 -12.32
N TRP A 493 23.05 0.58 -13.31
CA TRP A 493 22.41 1.88 -13.46
C TRP A 493 20.90 1.69 -13.59
N ASN A 494 20.13 2.62 -12.98
CA ASN A 494 18.70 2.79 -13.24
C ASN A 494 18.31 4.28 -13.16
N PRO A 495 17.14 4.69 -13.69
CA PRO A 495 16.73 6.10 -13.73
C PRO A 495 16.59 6.75 -12.35
N TRP A 496 16.34 5.97 -11.30
CA TRP A 496 16.07 6.43 -9.94
C TRP A 496 17.31 6.67 -9.09
N GLN A 497 18.50 6.34 -9.58
CA GLN A 497 19.73 6.48 -8.79
C GLN A 497 20.02 7.92 -8.36
N ARG A 498 19.59 8.92 -9.11
CA ARG A 498 19.70 10.32 -8.66
C ARG A 498 18.88 10.59 -7.41
N THR A 499 17.63 10.12 -7.39
CA THR A 499 16.74 10.21 -6.22
C THR A 499 17.29 9.41 -5.06
N PHE A 500 17.77 8.19 -5.31
CA PHE A 500 18.43 7.35 -4.31
C PHE A 500 19.60 8.06 -3.62
N PHE A 501 20.55 8.61 -4.38
CA PHE A 501 21.70 9.33 -3.82
C PHE A 501 21.29 10.61 -3.09
N ARG A 502 20.25 11.30 -3.53
CA ARG A 502 19.71 12.46 -2.83
C ARG A 502 19.17 12.07 -1.45
N THR A 503 18.38 10.98 -1.40
CA THR A 503 17.82 10.45 -0.14
C THR A 503 18.95 10.04 0.81
N ILE A 504 19.97 9.29 0.33
CA ILE A 504 21.12 8.89 1.15
C ILE A 504 21.88 10.10 1.70
N ALA A 505 22.08 11.14 0.88
CA ALA A 505 22.75 12.35 1.35
C ALA A 505 22.00 13.00 2.52
N GLN A 506 20.67 13.01 2.49
CA GLN A 506 19.84 13.58 3.55
C GLN A 506 19.66 12.65 4.77
N LEU A 507 19.86 11.35 4.60
CA LEU A 507 19.88 10.41 5.73
C LEU A 507 21.19 10.52 6.55
N ARG A 508 22.26 11.00 5.94
CA ARG A 508 23.58 11.16 6.60
C ARG A 508 23.75 12.51 7.29
N CYS A 509 22.92 13.49 6.95
CA CYS A 509 22.87 14.80 7.62
C CYS A 509 21.95 14.73 8.86
#